data_c54590a4338ac877bba3f0e073f21a0c
#
_entry.id   c54590a4338ac877bba3f0e073f21a0c
#
_cell.length_a   1.000
_cell.length_b   1.000
_cell.length_c   1.000
_cell.angle_alpha   90.00
_cell.angle_beta   90.00
_cell.angle_gamma   90.00
#
_symmetry.space_group_name_H-M   'P 1'
#
loop_
_entity.id
_entity.type
_entity.pdbx_description
1 polymer ?
#
loop_
_entity_poly.entity_id
_entity_poly.type
_entity_poly.pdbx_seq_one_letter_code
_entity_poly.pdbx_strand_id
1 'polypeptide(L)'
;MTPRLNLLLLILVLLLGVPLYWFQFDASAPGAKPLPITMSRLRELAEGIPGPAPVALRQEVLGYHSKLYNRIAAGSGLRPVRLALRAFELVVPGRAPILIDAGTTPVDARKRDVEDFDFSAQRRVDEAAEIATMKLVLLDRPLHRGNPALASPDAVPLPDLGDGEPRAVAPGVVAIPLKGLPDRAMMVYIRLEDGREYLFTGDVAKIDANWMEGRPPARTFATMRNGDERRLTVSWLMTIKALKRAAPAMIVVSGHELRDVAGIASGFAKDRSQSTGQASGHVPIDHVFARSNG
;
A
#
# COMPACT_ATOMS: atom_id res chain seq x y z
N MET A 1 29.77 34.16 -33.39
CA MET A 1 30.16 33.99 -31.96
C MET A 1 31.63 33.65 -31.92
N THR A 2 32.40 34.20 -31.00
CA THR A 2 33.82 33.91 -30.90
C THR A 2 34.08 32.53 -30.28
N PRO A 3 35.17 31.83 -30.68
CA PRO A 3 35.50 30.50 -30.09
C PRO A 3 35.55 30.50 -28.56
N ARG A 4 36.01 31.62 -27.97
CA ARG A 4 36.06 31.79 -26.50
C ARG A 4 34.66 31.82 -25.86
N LEU A 5 33.69 32.49 -26.50
CA LEU A 5 32.33 32.54 -26.02
C LEU A 5 31.67 31.14 -26.11
N ASN A 6 31.88 30.43 -27.21
CA ASN A 6 31.37 29.07 -27.37
C ASN A 6 31.97 28.12 -26.31
N LEU A 7 33.24 28.22 -26.02
CA LEU A 7 33.91 27.45 -24.97
C LEU A 7 33.31 27.76 -23.58
N LEU A 8 33.10 29.03 -23.29
CA LEU A 8 32.53 29.48 -22.02
C LEU A 8 31.08 28.98 -21.84
N LEU A 9 30.28 29.07 -22.91
CA LEU A 9 28.92 28.53 -22.93
C LEU A 9 28.92 27.00 -22.75
N LEU A 10 29.81 26.28 -23.40
CA LEU A 10 29.97 24.84 -23.24
C LEU A 10 30.29 24.48 -21.77
N ILE A 11 31.25 25.17 -21.18
CA ILE A 11 31.62 24.98 -19.77
C ILE A 11 30.41 25.25 -18.86
N LEU A 12 29.67 26.32 -19.10
CA LEU A 12 28.49 26.67 -18.33
C LEU A 12 27.41 25.58 -18.46
N VAL A 13 27.13 25.10 -19.67
CA VAL A 13 26.18 24.03 -19.93
C VAL A 13 26.61 22.75 -19.21
N LEU A 14 27.89 22.41 -19.20
CA LEU A 14 28.38 21.23 -18.49
C LEU A 14 28.29 21.41 -16.97
N LEU A 15 28.67 22.56 -16.44
CA LEU A 15 28.61 22.85 -15.00
C LEU A 15 27.20 22.85 -14.43
N LEU A 16 26.22 23.31 -15.20
CA LEU A 16 24.82 23.34 -14.76
C LEU A 16 24.02 22.09 -15.23
N GLY A 17 24.25 21.69 -16.47
CA GLY A 17 23.48 20.61 -17.11
C GLY A 17 23.80 19.23 -16.54
N VAL A 18 25.08 18.93 -16.27
CA VAL A 18 25.46 17.62 -15.72
C VAL A 18 24.90 17.41 -14.31
N PRO A 19 25.04 18.34 -13.36
CA PRO A 19 24.38 18.20 -12.04
C PRO A 19 22.86 18.17 -12.15
N LEU A 20 22.26 19.02 -12.98
CA LEU A 20 20.81 19.02 -13.19
C LEU A 20 20.32 17.65 -13.68
N TYR A 21 20.98 17.10 -14.71
CA TYR A 21 20.68 15.76 -15.21
C TYR A 21 20.83 14.71 -14.12
N TRP A 22 21.95 14.68 -13.42
CA TRP A 22 22.24 13.72 -12.35
C TRP A 22 21.23 13.75 -11.22
N PHE A 23 20.87 14.95 -10.75
CA PHE A 23 19.97 15.10 -9.61
C PHE A 23 18.49 14.93 -9.96
N GLN A 24 18.09 15.30 -11.18
CA GLN A 24 16.68 15.40 -11.54
C GLN A 24 16.21 14.32 -12.51
N PHE A 25 17.06 13.91 -13.45
CA PHE A 25 16.63 13.09 -14.58
C PHE A 25 17.21 11.68 -14.56
N ASP A 26 18.38 11.48 -14.01
CA ASP A 26 19.00 10.17 -14.02
C ASP A 26 18.22 9.17 -13.15
N ALA A 27 17.66 8.15 -13.81
CA ALA A 27 16.92 7.05 -13.17
C ALA A 27 17.84 5.83 -12.92
N SER A 28 19.10 5.87 -13.29
CA SER A 28 20.02 4.74 -13.20
C SER A 28 20.27 4.29 -11.75
N ALA A 29 20.43 2.99 -11.57
CA ALA A 29 20.90 2.35 -10.35
C ALA A 29 21.76 1.14 -10.71
N PRO A 30 23.05 1.34 -10.97
CA PRO A 30 23.97 0.27 -11.35
C PRO A 30 23.94 -0.88 -10.34
N GLY A 31 23.90 -2.11 -10.85
CA GLY A 31 23.87 -3.31 -10.02
C GLY A 31 22.50 -3.68 -9.43
N ALA A 32 21.43 -2.92 -9.68
CA ALA A 32 20.09 -3.29 -9.30
C ALA A 32 19.64 -4.57 -10.06
N LYS A 33 19.05 -5.50 -9.32
CA LYS A 33 18.48 -6.76 -9.85
C LYS A 33 17.16 -7.06 -9.15
N PRO A 34 16.22 -7.73 -9.80
CA PRO A 34 15.00 -8.19 -9.11
C PRO A 34 15.37 -9.07 -7.92
N LEU A 35 14.63 -8.96 -6.84
CA LEU A 35 14.77 -9.85 -5.69
C LEU A 35 14.15 -11.23 -5.99
N PRO A 36 14.59 -12.30 -5.34
CA PRO A 36 14.20 -13.67 -5.66
C PRO A 36 12.81 -14.02 -5.10
N ILE A 37 11.82 -13.16 -5.33
CA ILE A 37 10.42 -13.39 -4.96
C ILE A 37 9.65 -13.81 -6.21
N THR A 38 8.92 -14.93 -6.12
CA THR A 38 8.17 -15.49 -7.26
C THR A 38 6.68 -15.52 -6.99
N MET A 39 5.87 -15.46 -8.05
CA MET A 39 4.41 -15.60 -7.93
C MET A 39 4.00 -16.96 -7.37
N SER A 40 4.74 -18.04 -7.72
CA SER A 40 4.50 -19.37 -7.15
C SER A 40 4.60 -19.37 -5.63
N ARG A 41 5.65 -18.74 -5.09
CA ARG A 41 5.86 -18.64 -3.64
C ARG A 41 4.79 -17.77 -2.97
N LEU A 42 4.38 -16.66 -3.59
CA LEU A 42 3.33 -15.81 -3.03
C LEU A 42 1.98 -16.53 -3.00
N ARG A 43 1.65 -17.30 -4.04
CA ARG A 43 0.42 -18.12 -4.08
C ARG A 43 0.43 -19.23 -3.05
N GLU A 44 1.54 -19.95 -2.92
CA GLU A 44 1.73 -20.97 -1.88
C GLU A 44 1.52 -20.40 -0.48
N LEU A 45 2.12 -19.25 -0.18
CA LEU A 45 1.94 -18.57 1.10
C LEU A 45 0.49 -18.12 1.32
N ALA A 46 -0.18 -17.60 0.29
CA ALA A 46 -1.58 -17.17 0.39
C ALA A 46 -2.54 -18.33 0.72
N GLU A 47 -2.20 -19.54 0.31
CA GLU A 47 -2.92 -20.78 0.61
C GLU A 47 -2.47 -21.44 1.93
N GLY A 48 -1.39 -20.96 2.53
CA GLY A 48 -0.74 -21.59 3.69
C GLY A 48 -1.50 -21.43 5.01
N ILE A 49 -2.42 -20.48 5.14
CA ILE A 49 -3.25 -20.29 6.33
C ILE A 49 -4.67 -20.76 6.03
N PRO A 50 -5.24 -21.72 6.78
CA PRO A 50 -6.59 -22.19 6.56
C PRO A 50 -7.64 -21.15 7.00
N GLY A 51 -8.74 -21.08 6.27
CA GLY A 51 -9.88 -20.20 6.56
C GLY A 51 -10.39 -19.45 5.33
N PRO A 52 -11.43 -18.63 5.49
CA PRO A 52 -11.99 -17.87 4.38
C PRO A 52 -11.01 -16.79 3.90
N ALA A 53 -10.71 -16.80 2.61
CA ALA A 53 -9.99 -15.72 1.95
C ALA A 53 -10.89 -14.48 1.81
N PRO A 54 -10.33 -13.28 1.62
CA PRO A 54 -11.12 -12.09 1.31
C PRO A 54 -11.92 -12.28 0.02
N VAL A 55 -13.18 -11.81 0.01
CA VAL A 55 -14.07 -11.89 -1.17
C VAL A 55 -14.13 -10.59 -1.96
N ALA A 56 -13.79 -9.48 -1.33
CA ALA A 56 -13.84 -8.16 -1.96
C ALA A 56 -12.82 -7.20 -1.34
N LEU A 57 -12.50 -6.17 -2.11
CA LEU A 57 -11.71 -5.02 -1.71
C LEU A 57 -12.56 -3.75 -1.81
N ARG A 58 -12.40 -2.85 -0.84
CA ARG A 58 -12.98 -1.52 -0.84
C ARG A 58 -11.91 -0.49 -0.55
N GLN A 59 -12.12 0.74 -1.00
CA GLN A 59 -11.19 1.84 -0.75
C GLN A 59 -11.92 3.10 -0.28
N GLU A 60 -11.24 3.88 0.56
CA GLU A 60 -11.55 5.28 0.85
C GLU A 60 -10.43 6.16 0.33
N VAL A 61 -10.79 7.25 -0.30
CA VAL A 61 -9.86 8.34 -0.65
C VAL A 61 -10.02 9.41 0.42
N LEU A 62 -8.94 9.69 1.15
CA LEU A 62 -8.95 10.53 2.34
C LEU A 62 -8.49 11.96 2.08
N GLY A 63 -7.86 12.20 0.94
CA GLY A 63 -7.31 13.48 0.56
C GLY A 63 -6.15 13.31 -0.42
N TYR A 64 -5.42 14.38 -0.64
CA TYR A 64 -4.37 14.40 -1.65
C TYR A 64 -3.13 15.14 -1.19
N HIS A 65 -2.02 14.84 -1.86
CA HIS A 65 -0.77 15.59 -1.77
C HIS A 65 -0.31 16.00 -3.16
N SER A 66 0.09 17.24 -3.31
CA SER A 66 0.78 17.72 -4.52
C SER A 66 2.28 17.68 -4.34
N LYS A 67 2.98 17.06 -5.26
CA LYS A 67 4.46 17.02 -5.30
C LYS A 67 4.95 17.26 -6.72
N LEU A 68 6.15 17.77 -6.88
CA LEU A 68 6.79 17.81 -8.20
C LEU A 68 6.95 16.38 -8.74
N TYR A 69 6.52 16.15 -9.97
CA TYR A 69 6.50 14.81 -10.55
C TYR A 69 7.87 14.13 -10.49
N ASN A 70 8.91 14.88 -10.80
CA ASN A 70 10.30 14.43 -10.76
C ASN A 70 10.73 13.94 -9.36
N ARG A 71 10.15 14.50 -8.30
CA ARG A 71 10.40 14.03 -6.92
C ARG A 71 9.78 12.66 -6.65
N ILE A 72 8.83 12.25 -7.46
CA ILE A 72 8.15 10.94 -7.36
C ILE A 72 8.77 9.94 -8.34
N ALA A 73 9.04 10.38 -9.58
CA ALA A 73 9.64 9.56 -10.63
C ALA A 73 10.66 10.39 -11.40
N ALA A 74 11.94 10.07 -11.28
CA ALA A 74 13.04 10.79 -11.92
C ALA A 74 12.82 10.92 -13.43
N GLY A 75 13.08 12.11 -13.98
CA GLY A 75 12.92 12.38 -15.40
C GLY A 75 11.49 12.63 -15.88
N SER A 76 10.51 12.73 -14.97
CA SER A 76 9.10 12.96 -15.33
C SER A 76 8.71 14.44 -15.42
N GLY A 77 9.66 15.36 -15.23
CA GLY A 77 9.46 16.80 -15.33
C GLY A 77 9.08 17.47 -14.01
N LEU A 78 8.94 18.78 -14.04
CA LEU A 78 8.75 19.63 -12.85
C LEU A 78 7.30 20.03 -12.60
N ARG A 79 6.35 19.52 -13.39
CA ARG A 79 4.92 19.77 -13.12
C ARG A 79 4.50 19.12 -11.81
N PRO A 80 3.56 19.71 -11.07
CA PRO A 80 2.97 19.06 -9.93
C PRO A 80 2.16 17.82 -10.36
N VAL A 81 2.19 16.79 -9.51
CA VAL A 81 1.33 15.60 -9.60
C VAL A 81 0.61 15.46 -8.27
N ARG A 82 -0.70 15.21 -8.31
CA ARG A 82 -1.48 14.88 -7.13
C ARG A 82 -1.30 13.39 -6.81
N LEU A 83 -1.20 13.09 -5.55
CA LEU A 83 -1.03 11.75 -4.98
C LEU A 83 -2.20 11.51 -4.03
N ALA A 84 -2.96 10.45 -4.24
CA ALA A 84 -4.09 10.12 -3.38
C ALA A 84 -3.62 9.51 -2.06
N LEU A 85 -4.19 9.95 -0.95
CA LEU A 85 -4.10 9.29 0.34
C LEU A 85 -5.28 8.32 0.46
N ARG A 86 -5.00 7.01 0.61
CA ARG A 86 -6.01 5.96 0.59
C ARG A 86 -5.90 5.03 1.78
N ALA A 87 -7.02 4.44 2.14
CA ALA A 87 -7.10 3.26 2.99
C ALA A 87 -7.91 2.19 2.27
N PHE A 88 -7.64 0.91 2.56
CA PHE A 88 -8.33 -0.21 1.93
C PHE A 88 -8.86 -1.18 2.98
N GLU A 89 -10.03 -1.75 2.68
CA GLU A 89 -10.70 -2.75 3.49
C GLU A 89 -10.78 -4.07 2.71
N LEU A 90 -10.27 -5.14 3.30
CA LEU A 90 -10.48 -6.50 2.82
C LEU A 90 -11.71 -7.06 3.52
N VAL A 91 -12.73 -7.38 2.75
CA VAL A 91 -13.98 -7.98 3.24
C VAL A 91 -13.78 -9.49 3.37
N VAL A 92 -13.79 -10.01 4.61
CA VAL A 92 -13.62 -11.43 4.91
C VAL A 92 -14.96 -12.01 5.38
N PRO A 93 -15.51 -13.08 4.76
CA PRO A 93 -16.80 -13.65 5.14
C PRO A 93 -16.83 -14.09 6.60
N GLY A 94 -17.87 -13.66 7.34
CA GLY A 94 -18.08 -14.03 8.74
C GLY A 94 -17.02 -13.57 9.73
N ARG A 95 -16.16 -12.63 9.34
CA ARG A 95 -15.11 -12.05 10.18
C ARG A 95 -15.09 -10.54 10.07
N ALA A 96 -14.50 -9.89 11.06
CA ALA A 96 -14.19 -8.48 10.97
C ALA A 96 -13.09 -8.23 9.89
N PRO A 97 -13.05 -7.03 9.28
CA PRO A 97 -12.20 -6.75 8.15
C PRO A 97 -10.71 -6.77 8.49
N ILE A 98 -9.87 -6.87 7.45
CA ILE A 98 -8.45 -6.54 7.50
C ILE A 98 -8.28 -5.20 6.80
N LEU A 99 -7.52 -4.28 7.42
CA LEU A 99 -7.22 -2.98 6.82
C LEU A 99 -5.80 -2.95 6.22
N ILE A 100 -5.68 -2.28 5.08
CA ILE A 100 -4.39 -1.87 4.50
C ILE A 100 -4.35 -0.35 4.54
N ASP A 101 -3.41 0.19 5.29
CA ASP A 101 -3.34 1.56 5.75
C ASP A 101 -4.63 2.00 6.48
N ALA A 102 -4.52 3.02 7.29
CA ALA A 102 -5.64 3.55 8.07
C ALA A 102 -5.74 5.08 7.99
N GLY A 103 -5.12 5.66 6.97
CA GLY A 103 -5.13 7.10 6.77
C GLY A 103 -4.35 7.84 7.83
N THR A 104 -4.92 8.92 8.38
CA THR A 104 -4.21 9.84 9.27
C THR A 104 -5.15 10.54 10.25
N THR A 105 -4.59 11.18 11.27
CA THR A 105 -5.37 12.07 12.12
C THR A 105 -5.59 13.44 11.46
N PRO A 106 -6.68 14.18 11.81
CA PRO A 106 -6.88 15.55 11.33
C PRO A 106 -5.72 16.51 11.66
N VAL A 107 -5.02 16.24 12.76
CA VAL A 107 -3.86 17.04 13.18
C VAL A 107 -2.68 16.78 12.23
N ASP A 108 -2.39 15.52 11.94
CA ASP A 108 -1.31 15.15 11.03
C ASP A 108 -1.63 15.52 9.58
N ALA A 109 -2.90 15.45 9.16
CA ALA A 109 -3.35 15.91 7.84
C ALA A 109 -3.01 17.41 7.66
N ARG A 110 -3.36 18.26 8.62
CA ARG A 110 -3.02 19.69 8.59
C ARG A 110 -1.51 19.95 8.61
N LYS A 111 -0.76 19.29 9.51
CA LYS A 111 0.71 19.43 9.60
C LYS A 111 1.46 19.04 8.34
N ARG A 112 0.85 18.22 7.49
CA ARG A 112 1.45 17.66 6.26
C ARG A 112 0.84 18.20 4.99
N ASP A 113 0.02 19.26 5.10
CA ASP A 113 -0.64 19.93 3.98
C ASP A 113 -1.42 18.94 3.08
N VAL A 114 -2.26 18.08 3.71
CA VAL A 114 -3.17 17.20 2.97
C VAL A 114 -4.29 18.06 2.40
N GLU A 115 -4.37 18.10 1.08
CA GLU A 115 -5.39 18.82 0.32
C GLU A 115 -6.71 18.02 0.32
N ASP A 116 -7.84 18.73 0.34
CA ASP A 116 -9.20 18.16 0.26
C ASP A 116 -9.40 16.98 1.23
N PHE A 117 -8.95 17.13 2.48
CA PHE A 117 -9.07 16.06 3.48
C PHE A 117 -10.53 15.76 3.81
N ASP A 118 -10.98 14.54 3.48
CA ASP A 118 -12.34 14.06 3.74
C ASP A 118 -12.46 13.45 5.15
N PHE A 119 -12.97 14.27 6.08
CA PHE A 119 -13.23 13.85 7.47
C PHE A 119 -14.25 12.70 7.55
N SER A 120 -15.21 12.64 6.62
CA SER A 120 -16.24 11.60 6.61
C SER A 120 -15.66 10.26 6.19
N ALA A 121 -14.79 10.28 5.17
CA ALA A 121 -14.05 9.09 4.74
C ALA A 121 -13.11 8.60 5.86
N GLN A 122 -12.34 9.51 6.50
CA GLN A 122 -11.47 9.13 7.62
C GLN A 122 -12.26 8.54 8.77
N ARG A 123 -13.43 9.08 9.12
CA ARG A 123 -14.28 8.50 10.18
C ARG A 123 -14.72 7.08 9.84
N ARG A 124 -15.09 6.77 8.58
CA ARG A 124 -15.42 5.39 8.18
C ARG A 124 -14.23 4.44 8.31
N VAL A 125 -13.04 4.95 8.01
CA VAL A 125 -11.78 4.19 8.22
C VAL A 125 -11.51 3.98 9.72
N ASP A 126 -11.73 4.98 10.55
CA ASP A 126 -11.55 4.89 12.00
C ASP A 126 -12.53 3.88 12.61
N GLU A 127 -13.82 3.92 12.23
CA GLU A 127 -14.83 2.92 12.61
C GLU A 127 -14.44 1.50 12.17
N ALA A 128 -13.81 1.36 10.98
CA ALA A 128 -13.28 0.08 10.53
C ALA A 128 -12.08 -0.37 11.36
N ALA A 129 -11.21 0.55 11.75
CA ALA A 129 -10.02 0.24 12.53
C ALA A 129 -10.35 -0.24 13.95
N GLU A 130 -11.45 0.23 14.55
CA GLU A 130 -11.93 -0.20 15.88
C GLU A 130 -12.33 -1.68 15.93
N ILE A 131 -12.75 -2.25 14.80
CA ILE A 131 -13.21 -3.65 14.73
C ILE A 131 -12.29 -4.56 13.90
N ALA A 132 -11.31 -4.00 13.19
CA ALA A 132 -10.45 -4.77 12.29
C ALA A 132 -9.70 -5.88 13.02
N THR A 133 -9.69 -7.10 12.46
CA THR A 133 -8.87 -8.20 12.98
C THR A 133 -7.38 -7.96 12.79
N MET A 134 -7.00 -7.18 11.78
CA MET A 134 -5.61 -6.86 11.49
C MET A 134 -5.49 -5.53 10.75
N LYS A 135 -4.42 -4.81 11.03
CA LYS A 135 -4.07 -3.56 10.35
C LYS A 135 -2.67 -3.69 9.73
N LEU A 136 -2.61 -3.71 8.40
CA LEU A 136 -1.38 -3.77 7.61
C LEU A 136 -0.97 -2.36 7.20
N VAL A 137 0.05 -1.82 7.83
CA VAL A 137 0.53 -0.45 7.56
C VAL A 137 1.68 -0.56 6.55
N LEU A 138 1.45 -0.09 5.31
CA LEU A 138 2.43 -0.22 4.22
C LEU A 138 3.71 0.59 4.47
N LEU A 139 3.62 1.64 5.25
CA LEU A 139 4.74 2.44 5.69
C LEU A 139 4.47 3.02 7.09
N ASP A 140 5.35 2.81 8.06
CA ASP A 140 5.16 3.29 9.43
C ASP A 140 5.35 4.81 9.54
N ARG A 141 4.43 5.55 8.91
CA ARG A 141 4.37 7.01 8.90
C ARG A 141 2.95 7.52 9.22
N PRO A 142 2.81 8.76 9.71
CA PRO A 142 1.53 9.30 10.13
C PRO A 142 0.42 9.29 9.09
N LEU A 143 0.73 9.30 7.79
CA LEU A 143 -0.28 9.27 6.73
C LEU A 143 -0.78 7.84 6.38
N HIS A 144 -0.23 6.82 7.01
CA HIS A 144 -0.57 5.42 6.74
C HIS A 144 -1.16 4.71 7.97
N ARG A 145 -0.69 5.08 9.18
CA ARG A 145 -1.03 4.33 10.41
C ARG A 145 -2.36 4.71 11.05
N GLY A 146 -3.00 5.79 10.57
CA GLY A 146 -4.24 6.30 11.15
C GLY A 146 -4.08 6.82 12.57
N ASN A 147 -5.17 6.79 13.34
CA ASN A 147 -5.15 7.10 14.75
C ASN A 147 -4.61 5.91 15.57
N PRO A 148 -3.46 6.02 16.23
CA PRO A 148 -2.89 4.91 16.99
C PRO A 148 -3.70 4.51 18.23
N ALA A 149 -4.63 5.38 18.70
CA ALA A 149 -5.52 5.05 19.82
C ALA A 149 -6.69 4.13 19.40
N LEU A 150 -6.93 3.98 18.08
CA LEU A 150 -7.98 3.10 17.55
C LEU A 150 -7.35 1.76 17.19
N ALA A 151 -7.57 0.78 18.04
CA ALA A 151 -7.22 -0.61 17.78
C ALA A 151 -8.34 -1.51 18.31
N SER A 152 -8.69 -2.51 17.54
CA SER A 152 -9.59 -3.56 18.04
C SER A 152 -8.93 -4.30 19.20
N PRO A 153 -9.65 -4.59 20.30
CA PRO A 153 -9.14 -5.44 21.37
C PRO A 153 -8.83 -6.87 20.87
N ASP A 154 -9.50 -7.30 19.80
CA ASP A 154 -9.34 -8.63 19.19
C ASP A 154 -8.35 -8.60 18.00
N ALA A 155 -7.64 -7.49 17.79
CA ALA A 155 -6.69 -7.37 16.69
C ALA A 155 -5.52 -8.34 16.85
N VAL A 156 -5.28 -9.14 15.80
CA VAL A 156 -4.11 -10.02 15.72
C VAL A 156 -2.89 -9.19 15.39
N PRO A 157 -1.84 -9.20 16.21
CA PRO A 157 -0.59 -8.52 15.92
C PRO A 157 0.01 -9.04 14.61
N LEU A 158 0.56 -8.13 13.82
CA LEU A 158 1.35 -8.52 12.66
C LEU A 158 2.60 -9.29 13.15
N PRO A 159 2.91 -10.46 12.57
CA PRO A 159 4.12 -11.20 12.94
C PRO A 159 5.38 -10.36 12.68
N ASP A 160 6.45 -10.65 13.39
CA ASP A 160 7.73 -10.01 13.13
C ASP A 160 8.21 -10.35 11.71
N LEU A 161 8.38 -9.33 10.89
CA LEU A 161 8.82 -9.41 9.48
C LEU A 161 10.32 -9.08 9.32
N GLY A 162 11.07 -9.05 10.41
CA GLY A 162 12.44 -8.51 10.47
C GLY A 162 13.47 -9.17 9.55
N ASP A 163 13.25 -10.41 9.13
CA ASP A 163 14.16 -11.14 8.22
C ASP A 163 14.00 -10.77 6.73
N GLY A 164 12.91 -10.07 6.39
CA GLY A 164 12.65 -9.59 5.03
C GLY A 164 12.06 -10.64 4.08
N GLU A 165 11.68 -11.81 4.58
CA GLU A 165 11.01 -12.84 3.78
C GLU A 165 9.48 -12.60 3.74
N PRO A 166 8.81 -12.86 2.59
CA PRO A 166 7.36 -12.82 2.50
C PRO A 166 6.72 -13.83 3.46
N ARG A 167 5.65 -13.41 4.17
CA ARG A 167 4.92 -14.26 5.12
C ARG A 167 3.42 -14.17 4.93
N ALA A 168 2.75 -15.32 5.01
CA ALA A 168 1.31 -15.37 5.15
C ALA A 168 0.90 -14.73 6.48
N VAL A 169 -0.07 -13.83 6.48
CA VAL A 169 -0.57 -13.15 7.69
C VAL A 169 -2.06 -13.42 7.93
N ALA A 170 -2.79 -13.75 6.86
CA ALA A 170 -4.16 -14.23 6.92
C ALA A 170 -4.44 -15.10 5.68
N PRO A 171 -5.54 -15.87 5.63
CA PRO A 171 -5.93 -16.59 4.42
C PRO A 171 -6.01 -15.64 3.22
N GLY A 172 -5.31 -15.95 2.14
CA GLY A 172 -5.25 -15.10 0.96
C GLY A 172 -4.38 -13.84 1.06
N VAL A 173 -3.71 -13.59 2.20
CA VAL A 173 -2.97 -12.33 2.46
C VAL A 173 -1.52 -12.60 2.83
N VAL A 174 -0.58 -12.04 2.08
CA VAL A 174 0.86 -12.18 2.28
C VAL A 174 1.50 -10.81 2.47
N ALA A 175 2.15 -10.59 3.60
CA ALA A 175 2.99 -9.42 3.83
C ALA A 175 4.39 -9.65 3.24
N ILE A 176 4.91 -8.65 2.54
CA ILE A 176 6.23 -8.67 1.89
C ILE A 176 7.04 -7.51 2.46
N PRO A 177 7.85 -7.72 3.49
CA PRO A 177 8.69 -6.66 4.06
C PRO A 177 9.73 -6.19 3.05
N LEU A 178 9.89 -4.88 2.93
CA LEU A 178 10.84 -4.26 2.02
C LEU A 178 12.19 -4.09 2.74
N LYS A 179 12.86 -5.21 2.99
CA LYS A 179 14.14 -5.24 3.72
C LYS A 179 15.11 -4.18 3.19
N GLY A 180 15.66 -3.40 4.11
CA GLY A 180 16.63 -2.33 3.83
C GLY A 180 16.00 -1.01 3.42
N LEU A 181 14.68 -0.92 3.23
CA LEU A 181 13.98 0.36 3.13
C LEU A 181 13.55 0.85 4.52
N PRO A 182 13.50 2.18 4.73
CA PRO A 182 13.17 2.75 6.04
C PRO A 182 11.69 2.57 6.41
N ASP A 183 11.38 2.91 7.67
CA ASP A 183 10.01 3.06 8.18
C ASP A 183 9.16 1.77 8.07
N ARG A 184 9.79 0.60 8.26
CA ARG A 184 9.13 -0.71 8.20
C ARG A 184 8.27 -0.89 6.94
N ALA A 185 8.76 -0.37 5.82
CA ALA A 185 8.05 -0.43 4.55
C ALA A 185 7.73 -1.86 4.14
N MET A 186 6.53 -2.08 3.62
CA MET A 186 6.09 -3.38 3.12
C MET A 186 5.21 -3.25 1.87
N MET A 187 5.12 -4.32 1.12
CA MET A 187 4.07 -4.58 0.14
C MET A 187 3.12 -5.64 0.70
N VAL A 188 1.91 -5.70 0.15
CA VAL A 188 0.94 -6.74 0.49
C VAL A 188 0.43 -7.40 -0.79
N TYR A 189 0.58 -8.72 -0.88
CA TYR A 189 -0.05 -9.51 -1.93
C TYR A 189 -1.35 -10.11 -1.39
N ILE A 190 -2.42 -10.02 -2.20
CA ILE A 190 -3.75 -10.53 -1.87
C ILE A 190 -4.21 -11.42 -3.00
N ARG A 191 -4.74 -12.58 -2.63
CA ARG A 191 -5.52 -13.45 -3.49
C ARG A 191 -6.93 -13.58 -2.94
N LEU A 192 -7.90 -13.10 -3.70
CA LEU A 192 -9.31 -13.21 -3.32
C LEU A 192 -9.81 -14.65 -3.53
N GLU A 193 -10.94 -14.97 -2.92
CA GLU A 193 -11.60 -16.29 -3.05
C GLU A 193 -11.89 -16.65 -4.51
N ASP A 194 -12.26 -15.68 -5.34
CA ASP A 194 -12.51 -15.85 -6.78
C ASP A 194 -11.24 -15.96 -7.63
N GLY A 195 -10.07 -15.95 -7.02
CA GLY A 195 -8.76 -16.07 -7.68
C GLY A 195 -8.19 -14.76 -8.22
N ARG A 196 -8.86 -13.61 -8.09
CA ARG A 196 -8.27 -12.31 -8.44
C ARG A 196 -7.09 -12.00 -7.52
N GLU A 197 -6.05 -11.43 -8.11
CA GLU A 197 -4.79 -11.17 -7.42
C GLU A 197 -4.47 -9.67 -7.43
N TYR A 198 -4.02 -9.16 -6.30
CA TYR A 198 -3.63 -7.76 -6.12
C TYR A 198 -2.26 -7.67 -5.44
N LEU A 199 -1.46 -6.70 -5.87
CA LEU A 199 -0.19 -6.36 -5.22
C LEU A 199 -0.20 -4.88 -4.83
N PHE A 200 -0.34 -4.61 -3.54
CA PHE A 200 -0.23 -3.28 -2.96
C PHE A 200 1.24 -2.94 -2.75
N THR A 201 1.73 -1.91 -3.43
CA THR A 201 3.16 -1.60 -3.45
C THR A 201 3.62 -0.62 -2.38
N GLY A 202 2.67 0.06 -1.71
CA GLY A 202 3.03 1.13 -0.78
C GLY A 202 3.90 2.21 -1.42
N ASP A 203 4.76 2.79 -0.61
CA ASP A 203 5.60 3.94 -1.01
C ASP A 203 6.79 3.58 -1.90
N VAL A 204 7.10 2.30 -2.09
CA VAL A 204 8.18 1.91 -3.01
C VAL A 204 7.80 2.18 -4.47
N ALA A 205 6.50 2.07 -4.80
CA ALA A 205 5.96 2.53 -6.07
C ALA A 205 4.71 3.39 -5.80
N LYS A 206 4.91 4.69 -5.65
CA LYS A 206 3.82 5.64 -5.36
C LYS A 206 2.83 5.78 -6.50
N ILE A 207 3.31 5.69 -7.73
CA ILE A 207 2.55 5.79 -8.96
C ILE A 207 3.01 4.73 -9.95
N ASP A 208 2.18 4.46 -10.93
CA ASP A 208 2.45 3.41 -11.93
C ASP A 208 3.77 3.60 -12.68
N ALA A 209 4.15 4.85 -12.99
CA ALA A 209 5.41 5.16 -13.67
C ALA A 209 6.65 4.65 -12.90
N ASN A 210 6.60 4.54 -11.57
CA ASN A 210 7.73 4.02 -10.81
C ASN A 210 8.08 2.59 -11.25
N TRP A 211 7.12 1.67 -11.24
CA TRP A 211 7.39 0.27 -11.54
C TRP A 211 7.30 -0.07 -13.04
N MET A 212 6.40 0.59 -13.79
CA MET A 212 6.26 0.34 -15.22
C MET A 212 7.49 0.78 -16.01
N GLU A 213 8.02 1.97 -15.67
CA GLU A 213 9.16 2.58 -16.35
C GLU A 213 10.48 2.39 -15.59
N GLY A 214 10.45 1.85 -14.36
CA GLY A 214 11.63 1.67 -13.52
C GLY A 214 12.21 2.98 -13.00
N ARG A 215 11.36 4.00 -12.76
CA ARG A 215 11.79 5.34 -12.35
C ARG A 215 11.68 5.51 -10.83
N PRO A 216 12.79 5.46 -10.08
CA PRO A 216 12.80 5.82 -8.67
C PRO A 216 12.61 7.32 -8.50
N PRO A 217 12.37 7.83 -7.27
CA PRO A 217 12.42 9.25 -6.97
C PRO A 217 13.76 9.88 -7.38
N ALA A 218 13.76 11.16 -7.75
CA ALA A 218 14.97 11.89 -8.12
C ALA A 218 15.98 11.97 -6.95
N ARG A 219 17.27 12.10 -7.26
CA ARG A 219 18.35 12.24 -6.25
C ARG A 219 18.31 13.54 -5.44
N THR A 220 17.36 14.42 -5.70
CA THR A 220 17.04 15.55 -4.82
C THR A 220 16.60 15.11 -3.43
N PHE A 221 16.05 13.90 -3.28
CA PHE A 221 15.86 13.29 -1.96
C PHE A 221 17.18 12.78 -1.38
N ALA A 222 17.39 13.01 -0.08
CA ALA A 222 18.61 12.57 0.60
C ALA A 222 18.82 11.05 0.49
N THR A 223 17.76 10.26 0.68
CA THR A 223 17.77 8.80 0.56
C THR A 223 18.15 8.33 -0.84
N MET A 224 17.68 9.02 -1.88
CA MET A 224 18.02 8.66 -3.27
C MET A 224 19.43 9.06 -3.70
N ARG A 225 20.14 9.84 -2.89
CA ARG A 225 21.60 10.11 -3.08
C ARG A 225 22.46 8.97 -2.54
N ASN A 226 21.98 8.22 -1.56
CA ASN A 226 22.61 6.99 -1.11
C ASN A 226 22.48 5.93 -2.22
N GLY A 227 23.62 5.47 -2.75
CA GLY A 227 23.64 4.51 -3.85
C GLY A 227 23.02 3.15 -3.49
N ASP A 228 23.15 2.73 -2.24
CA ASP A 228 22.59 1.47 -1.76
C ASP A 228 21.07 1.52 -1.63
N GLU A 229 20.52 2.56 -1.02
CA GLU A 229 19.07 2.76 -0.92
C GLU A 229 18.43 2.91 -2.31
N ARG A 230 19.08 3.64 -3.20
CA ARG A 230 18.61 3.79 -4.57
C ARG A 230 18.63 2.47 -5.32
N ARG A 231 19.73 1.71 -5.24
CA ARG A 231 19.85 0.38 -5.85
C ARG A 231 18.76 -0.55 -5.35
N LEU A 232 18.52 -0.56 -4.04
CA LEU A 232 17.49 -1.38 -3.42
C LEU A 232 16.08 -0.96 -3.87
N THR A 233 15.79 0.34 -3.88
CA THR A 233 14.50 0.86 -4.40
C THR A 233 14.27 0.38 -5.83
N VAL A 234 15.25 0.52 -6.73
CA VAL A 234 15.12 0.06 -8.11
C VAL A 234 15.00 -1.46 -8.19
N SER A 235 15.69 -2.22 -7.33
CA SER A 235 15.55 -3.67 -7.24
C SER A 235 14.12 -4.08 -6.89
N TRP A 236 13.45 -3.38 -5.97
CA TRP A 236 12.04 -3.59 -5.66
C TRP A 236 11.12 -3.23 -6.83
N LEU A 237 11.36 -2.11 -7.52
CA LEU A 237 10.58 -1.75 -8.72
C LEU A 237 10.72 -2.83 -9.82
N MET A 238 11.92 -3.37 -10.01
CA MET A 238 12.17 -4.48 -10.94
C MET A 238 11.45 -5.77 -10.50
N THR A 239 11.40 -6.02 -9.19
CA THR A 239 10.67 -7.17 -8.61
C THR A 239 9.17 -7.06 -8.88
N ILE A 240 8.55 -5.89 -8.63
CA ILE A 240 7.13 -5.64 -8.97
C ILE A 240 6.88 -5.91 -10.45
N LYS A 241 7.75 -5.41 -11.33
CA LYS A 241 7.65 -5.62 -12.77
C LYS A 241 7.80 -7.10 -13.17
N ALA A 242 8.68 -7.84 -12.51
CA ALA A 242 8.87 -9.27 -12.72
C ALA A 242 7.65 -10.08 -12.27
N LEU A 243 7.08 -9.78 -11.09
CA LEU A 243 5.86 -10.40 -10.59
C LEU A 243 4.67 -10.13 -11.52
N LYS A 244 4.50 -8.89 -11.99
CA LYS A 244 3.45 -8.53 -12.95
C LYS A 244 3.59 -9.26 -14.29
N ARG A 245 4.81 -9.47 -14.77
CA ARG A 245 5.06 -10.27 -15.98
C ARG A 245 4.73 -11.74 -15.78
N ALA A 246 5.03 -12.31 -14.62
CA ALA A 246 4.72 -13.69 -14.28
C ALA A 246 3.22 -13.92 -14.03
N ALA A 247 2.48 -12.90 -13.66
CA ALA A 247 1.02 -12.91 -13.44
C ALA A 247 0.36 -11.74 -14.16
N PRO A 248 0.15 -11.77 -15.48
CA PRO A 248 -0.40 -10.64 -16.24
C PRO A 248 -1.78 -10.18 -15.81
N ALA A 249 -2.60 -11.07 -15.23
CA ALA A 249 -3.92 -10.74 -14.69
C ALA A 249 -3.87 -10.05 -13.32
N MET A 250 -2.76 -10.19 -12.55
CA MET A 250 -2.62 -9.55 -11.24
C MET A 250 -2.69 -8.02 -11.36
N ILE A 251 -3.44 -7.39 -10.49
CA ILE A 251 -3.58 -5.92 -10.45
C ILE A 251 -2.53 -5.35 -9.49
N VAL A 252 -1.66 -4.48 -10.00
CA VAL A 252 -0.73 -3.72 -9.17
C VAL A 252 -1.42 -2.44 -8.69
N VAL A 253 -1.47 -2.26 -7.37
CA VAL A 253 -2.06 -1.10 -6.70
C VAL A 253 -0.92 -0.22 -6.21
N SER A 254 -0.59 0.82 -7.00
CA SER A 254 0.44 1.80 -6.62
C SER A 254 -0.04 2.65 -5.44
N GLY A 255 0.87 2.98 -4.50
CA GLY A 255 0.51 3.54 -3.19
C GLY A 255 -0.35 4.80 -3.23
N HIS A 256 -0.13 5.68 -4.21
CA HIS A 256 -0.76 7.00 -4.29
C HIS A 256 -1.29 7.36 -5.69
N GLU A 257 -1.47 6.36 -6.56
CA GLU A 257 -2.02 6.61 -7.90
C GLU A 257 -3.44 7.19 -7.83
N LEU A 258 -3.75 8.19 -8.68
CA LEU A 258 -5.08 8.82 -8.68
C LEU A 258 -6.15 7.95 -9.32
N ARG A 259 -5.75 7.11 -10.26
CA ARG A 259 -6.68 6.29 -11.04
C ARG A 259 -7.39 5.28 -10.16
N ASP A 260 -8.68 5.09 -10.41
CA ASP A 260 -9.45 4.01 -9.81
C ASP A 260 -8.85 2.65 -10.17
N VAL A 261 -8.86 1.76 -9.19
CA VAL A 261 -8.31 0.42 -9.34
C VAL A 261 -9.44 -0.54 -9.69
N ALA A 262 -9.26 -1.27 -10.78
CA ALA A 262 -10.25 -2.26 -11.23
C ALA A 262 -10.57 -3.28 -10.14
N GLY A 263 -11.87 -3.51 -9.91
CA GLY A 263 -12.34 -4.51 -8.94
C GLY A 263 -12.23 -4.08 -7.47
N ILE A 264 -11.87 -2.82 -7.18
CA ILE A 264 -11.93 -2.23 -5.84
C ILE A 264 -13.11 -1.27 -5.78
N ALA A 265 -14.07 -1.53 -4.89
CA ALA A 265 -15.25 -0.68 -4.72
C ALA A 265 -14.90 0.58 -3.91
N SER A 266 -15.51 1.72 -4.26
CA SER A 266 -15.39 2.95 -3.49
C SER A 266 -16.29 2.94 -2.27
N GLY A 267 -15.76 3.40 -1.14
CA GLY A 267 -16.45 3.50 0.14
C GLY A 267 -16.41 2.20 0.96
N PHE A 268 -16.09 2.33 2.24
CA PHE A 268 -16.18 1.23 3.21
C PHE A 268 -17.66 0.89 3.51
N ALA A 269 -17.93 -0.30 4.03
CA ALA A 269 -19.28 -0.71 4.35
C ALA A 269 -19.93 0.22 5.39
N LYS A 270 -21.14 0.72 5.07
CA LYS A 270 -21.92 1.57 5.98
C LYS A 270 -22.63 0.78 7.07
N ASP A 271 -22.89 -0.50 6.85
CA ASP A 271 -23.73 -1.35 7.74
C ASP A 271 -22.91 -2.55 8.21
N ARG A 272 -22.25 -2.37 9.34
CA ARG A 272 -21.44 -3.42 9.99
C ARG A 272 -22.20 -4.19 11.08
N SER A 273 -23.44 -3.76 11.38
CA SER A 273 -24.27 -4.34 12.43
C SER A 273 -24.84 -5.74 12.10
N GLN A 274 -24.77 -6.16 10.83
CA GLN A 274 -25.34 -7.45 10.42
C GLN A 274 -24.35 -8.62 10.38
N SER A 275 -23.04 -8.39 10.53
CA SER A 275 -22.07 -9.49 10.48
C SER A 275 -21.80 -10.17 11.84
N THR A 276 -22.24 -9.58 12.94
CA THR A 276 -22.07 -10.15 14.30
C THR A 276 -23.34 -10.80 14.87
N GLY A 277 -24.46 -10.80 14.13
CA GLY A 277 -25.80 -11.11 14.62
C GLY A 277 -26.34 -12.52 14.34
N GLN A 278 -25.54 -13.52 13.96
CA GLN A 278 -26.10 -14.85 13.67
C GLN A 278 -25.31 -16.00 14.33
N ALA A 279 -25.05 -15.88 15.62
CA ALA A 279 -24.52 -16.99 16.44
C ALA A 279 -25.18 -17.02 17.84
N SER A 280 -26.48 -16.69 17.96
CA SER A 280 -27.25 -17.05 19.13
C SER A 280 -28.45 -17.88 18.67
N GLY A 281 -28.22 -19.19 18.51
CA GLY A 281 -29.26 -20.17 18.34
C GLY A 281 -30.14 -20.15 19.57
N HIS A 282 -31.31 -19.54 19.42
CA HIS A 282 -32.38 -19.65 20.38
C HIS A 282 -32.94 -21.09 20.27
N VAL A 283 -32.61 -21.95 21.23
CA VAL A 283 -33.24 -23.26 21.40
C VAL A 283 -34.60 -22.99 22.08
N PRO A 284 -35.74 -23.30 21.46
CA PRO A 284 -37.02 -23.19 22.14
C PRO A 284 -37.10 -24.27 23.24
N ILE A 285 -37.30 -23.85 24.48
CA ILE A 285 -37.63 -24.75 25.57
C ILE A 285 -39.14 -25.02 25.48
N ASP A 286 -39.50 -26.18 24.94
CA ASP A 286 -40.87 -26.69 25.01
C ASP A 286 -41.24 -27.02 26.46
N HIS A 287 -42.13 -26.22 27.01
CA HIS A 287 -42.80 -26.54 28.28
C HIS A 287 -43.81 -27.68 28.08
N VAL A 288 -43.40 -28.89 28.43
CA VAL A 288 -44.33 -30.00 28.60
C VAL A 288 -45.07 -29.81 29.94
N PHE A 289 -46.30 -29.32 29.90
CA PHE A 289 -47.23 -29.41 31.02
C PHE A 289 -47.89 -30.81 31.03
N ALA A 290 -47.46 -31.67 31.92
CA ALA A 290 -48.13 -32.87 32.26
C ALA A 290 -49.36 -32.53 33.21
N ARG A 291 -50.55 -32.71 32.72
CA ARG A 291 -51.75 -32.75 33.59
C ARG A 291 -51.79 -34.12 34.24
N SER A 292 -51.77 -34.22 35.57
CA SER A 292 -52.23 -35.37 36.35
C SER A 292 -53.60 -35.09 36.80
N ASN A 293 -54.54 -35.91 36.32
CA ASN A 293 -55.88 -36.13 36.96
C ASN A 293 -55.75 -37.28 37.97
N GLY A 294 -56.29 -37.08 39.15
CA GLY A 294 -56.47 -38.05 40.18
C GLY A 294 -56.92 -37.38 41.46
#